data_edf503be14a59fb5fe72733a658c0228
#
_entry.id   edf503be14a59fb5fe72733a658c0228
#
_cell.length_a   1.000
_cell.length_b   1.000
_cell.length_c   1.000
_cell.angle_alpha   90.00
_cell.angle_beta   90.00
_cell.angle_gamma   90.00
#
_symmetry.space_group_name_H-M   'P 1'
#
loop_
_entity.id
_entity.type
_entity.pdbx_description
1 polymer ?
#
loop_
_entity_poly.entity_id
_entity_poly.type
_entity_poly.pdbx_seq_one_letter_code
_entity_poly.pdbx_strand_id
1 'polypeptide(L)'
;MPIHEVEDALTRTMSRLRPTTVKAVKKCMEGIAIKVGQELEKELGTLFVLIFDGWSPAGVHYVGLFAVFETDGELRMPLLGLSPIDEGSQTADVLINLFENILDVYNKTTAMVGFLVGDNCSTNQSIAMKMGIPLVGCASHRFNLAVKKYLEPHERLLSEVNDLMVELRPEKNRAELKKYTELLPVKRNVTRWSSTFTMVQRYIRIRADIKKVEAVEDLIPTGAKHRKLVALFEHLKKFESVCKRLQCERTDMAEVRVMFDAFVKEYPVMADHLKSTSKIVHTPAFETGVVKVIDGSVLSSAEEASLKRFEVTQATGKKLKEREDDYTSLLVRSGGKKRIHSASTASYAPLVRLVPPTSNTVGRIFSLCKLVLTPQRRAMLPVNFEQLTFHRVNRSMWNVGTEASVAAGKGR
;
A
#
# COMPACT_ATOMS: atom_id res chain seq x y z
N MET A 1 5.57 -10.59 -23.46
CA MET A 1 5.95 -10.38 -24.88
C MET A 1 5.92 -8.88 -25.13
N PRO A 2 6.95 -8.27 -25.73
CA PRO A 2 6.91 -6.89 -26.19
C PRO A 2 5.86 -6.70 -27.30
N ILE A 3 5.23 -5.51 -27.36
CA ILE A 3 4.14 -5.27 -28.33
C ILE A 3 4.60 -5.44 -29.79
N HIS A 4 5.86 -5.11 -30.11
CA HIS A 4 6.39 -5.22 -31.46
C HIS A 4 6.51 -6.68 -31.95
N GLU A 5 6.63 -7.64 -31.06
CA GLU A 5 6.71 -9.06 -31.45
C GLU A 5 5.43 -9.60 -32.10
N VAL A 6 4.32 -8.88 -32.03
CA VAL A 6 3.10 -9.29 -32.78
C VAL A 6 3.29 -9.22 -34.30
N GLU A 7 4.30 -8.48 -34.77
CA GLU A 7 4.67 -8.37 -36.19
C GLU A 7 5.84 -9.28 -36.58
N ASP A 8 6.53 -9.86 -35.60
CA ASP A 8 7.64 -10.78 -35.83
C ASP A 8 7.15 -12.11 -36.46
N ALA A 9 7.81 -12.55 -37.54
CA ALA A 9 7.42 -13.71 -38.30
C ALA A 9 7.51 -15.02 -37.51
N LEU A 10 8.55 -15.15 -36.65
CA LEU A 10 8.76 -16.33 -35.83
C LEU A 10 7.70 -16.41 -34.73
N THR A 11 7.44 -15.30 -34.06
CA THR A 11 6.39 -15.18 -33.03
C THR A 11 5.01 -15.52 -33.60
N ARG A 12 4.69 -15.04 -34.82
CA ARG A 12 3.44 -15.36 -35.52
C ARG A 12 3.30 -16.86 -35.80
N THR A 13 4.37 -17.47 -36.29
CA THR A 13 4.41 -18.90 -36.61
C THR A 13 4.21 -19.75 -35.34
N MET A 14 4.87 -19.37 -34.22
CA MET A 14 4.81 -20.14 -32.98
C MET A 14 3.50 -19.94 -32.22
N SER A 15 2.93 -18.74 -32.23
CA SER A 15 1.75 -18.41 -31.40
C SER A 15 0.43 -18.94 -31.97
N ARG A 16 0.36 -19.23 -33.27
CA ARG A 16 -0.87 -19.56 -34.01
C ARG A 16 -1.98 -18.51 -33.89
N LEU A 17 -1.67 -17.32 -33.45
CA LEU A 17 -2.61 -16.21 -33.32
C LEU A 17 -2.86 -15.57 -34.68
N ARG A 18 -4.02 -14.95 -34.87
CA ARG A 18 -4.30 -14.17 -36.08
C ARG A 18 -3.28 -13.04 -36.21
N PRO A 19 -2.70 -12.84 -37.40
CA PRO A 19 -1.78 -11.73 -37.63
C PRO A 19 -2.40 -10.39 -37.26
N THR A 20 -1.69 -9.60 -36.50
CA THR A 20 -2.10 -8.24 -36.11
C THR A 20 -0.92 -7.29 -36.21
N THR A 21 -1.16 -5.99 -36.16
CA THR A 21 -0.12 -4.96 -36.19
C THR A 21 0.02 -4.28 -34.84
N VAL A 22 1.22 -3.77 -34.56
CA VAL A 22 1.47 -2.93 -33.37
C VAL A 22 0.47 -1.78 -33.28
N LYS A 23 0.16 -1.14 -34.41
CA LYS A 23 -0.82 -0.04 -34.50
C LYS A 23 -2.22 -0.53 -34.10
N ALA A 24 -2.65 -1.71 -34.54
CA ALA A 24 -3.95 -2.27 -34.19
C ALA A 24 -4.04 -2.61 -32.71
N VAL A 25 -2.99 -3.20 -32.13
CA VAL A 25 -2.94 -3.49 -30.68
C VAL A 25 -3.03 -2.20 -29.86
N LYS A 26 -2.22 -1.19 -30.18
CA LYS A 26 -2.26 0.10 -29.47
C LYS A 26 -3.64 0.77 -29.55
N LYS A 27 -4.25 0.79 -30.73
CA LYS A 27 -5.61 1.34 -30.90
C LYS A 27 -6.66 0.57 -30.09
N CYS A 28 -6.52 -0.75 -30.00
CA CYS A 28 -7.40 -1.58 -29.15
C CYS A 28 -7.21 -1.25 -27.68
N MET A 29 -5.97 -1.14 -27.21
CA MET A 29 -5.65 -0.76 -25.82
C MET A 29 -6.24 0.62 -25.49
N GLU A 30 -6.05 1.61 -26.34
CA GLU A 30 -6.63 2.95 -26.17
C GLU A 30 -8.16 2.90 -26.08
N GLY A 31 -8.82 2.18 -26.97
CA GLY A 31 -10.29 2.02 -26.93
C GLY A 31 -10.78 1.32 -25.65
N ILE A 32 -10.04 0.33 -25.12
CA ILE A 32 -10.36 -0.29 -23.83
C ILE A 32 -10.16 0.72 -22.70
N ALA A 33 -9.07 1.51 -22.71
CA ALA A 33 -8.83 2.52 -21.69
C ALA A 33 -9.93 3.57 -21.64
N ILE A 34 -10.41 4.03 -22.81
CA ILE A 34 -11.54 4.96 -22.91
C ILE A 34 -12.82 4.36 -22.31
N LYS A 35 -13.16 3.10 -22.62
CA LYS A 35 -14.34 2.44 -22.06
C LYS A 35 -14.25 2.25 -20.55
N VAL A 36 -13.11 1.80 -20.06
CA VAL A 36 -12.89 1.68 -18.61
C VAL A 36 -12.98 3.06 -17.94
N GLY A 37 -12.44 4.10 -18.58
CA GLY A 37 -12.55 5.48 -18.09
C GLY A 37 -14.01 5.95 -17.99
N GLN A 38 -14.83 5.67 -18.99
CA GLN A 38 -16.27 6.02 -18.99
C GLN A 38 -17.05 5.28 -17.89
N GLU A 39 -16.73 4.03 -17.60
CA GLU A 39 -17.34 3.30 -16.49
C GLU A 39 -16.87 3.87 -15.14
N LEU A 40 -15.57 4.16 -14.99
CA LEU A 40 -15.03 4.81 -13.80
C LEU A 40 -15.67 6.18 -13.54
N GLU A 41 -15.86 6.99 -14.57
CA GLU A 41 -16.55 8.28 -14.46
C GLU A 41 -17.94 8.14 -13.84
N LYS A 42 -18.70 7.11 -14.24
CA LYS A 42 -20.05 6.84 -13.72
C LYS A 42 -20.01 6.32 -12.27
N GLU A 43 -19.09 5.36 -12.00
CA GLU A 43 -19.01 4.70 -10.70
C GLU A 43 -18.50 5.62 -9.58
N LEU A 44 -17.59 6.56 -9.87
CA LEU A 44 -16.98 7.46 -8.89
C LEU A 44 -17.97 8.37 -8.14
N GLY A 45 -19.13 8.64 -8.70
CA GLY A 45 -20.13 9.53 -8.08
C GLY A 45 -19.60 10.94 -7.82
N THR A 46 -20.09 11.56 -6.74
CA THR A 46 -19.75 12.95 -6.35
C THR A 46 -18.90 13.04 -5.08
N LEU A 47 -18.62 11.92 -4.43
CA LEU A 47 -17.79 11.85 -3.23
C LEU A 47 -16.98 10.56 -3.23
N PHE A 48 -15.67 10.69 -3.29
CA PHE A 48 -14.72 9.58 -3.27
C PHE A 48 -13.43 9.98 -2.53
N VAL A 49 -12.55 9.02 -2.32
CA VAL A 49 -11.28 9.19 -1.63
C VAL A 49 -10.14 8.98 -2.62
N LEU A 50 -9.02 9.67 -2.42
CA LEU A 50 -7.81 9.43 -3.16
C LEU A 50 -6.76 8.73 -2.29
N ILE A 51 -6.18 7.67 -2.83
CA ILE A 51 -4.97 7.04 -2.30
C ILE A 51 -3.87 7.24 -3.33
N PHE A 52 -2.71 7.68 -2.88
CA PHE A 52 -1.56 7.86 -3.75
C PHE A 52 -0.25 7.49 -3.06
N ASP A 53 0.73 7.16 -3.88
CA ASP A 53 2.10 6.88 -3.45
C ASP A 53 3.05 7.08 -4.63
N GLY A 54 4.32 7.35 -4.34
CA GLY A 54 5.37 7.58 -5.32
C GLY A 54 6.32 6.41 -5.45
N TRP A 55 6.88 6.24 -6.64
CA TRP A 55 7.88 5.22 -6.93
C TRP A 55 8.89 5.70 -7.97
N SER A 56 10.19 5.56 -7.67
CA SER A 56 11.29 6.03 -8.52
C SER A 56 12.08 4.86 -9.12
N PRO A 57 11.69 4.29 -10.26
CA PRO A 57 12.50 3.33 -10.99
C PRO A 57 13.48 4.04 -11.90
N ALA A 58 14.77 3.72 -11.79
CA ALA A 58 15.80 4.13 -12.75
C ALA A 58 15.87 5.64 -13.07
N GLY A 59 15.59 6.49 -12.08
CA GLY A 59 15.70 7.95 -12.22
C GLY A 59 14.38 8.65 -12.58
N VAL A 60 13.35 7.97 -13.03
CA VAL A 60 12.03 8.55 -13.28
C VAL A 60 11.15 8.37 -12.05
N HIS A 61 10.51 9.45 -11.58
CA HIS A 61 9.57 9.38 -10.47
C HIS A 61 8.13 9.26 -10.98
N TYR A 62 7.44 8.17 -10.63
CA TYR A 62 6.04 7.95 -10.96
C TYR A 62 5.17 8.11 -9.73
N VAL A 63 3.99 8.69 -9.90
CA VAL A 63 2.93 8.74 -8.90
C VAL A 63 1.73 7.95 -9.38
N GLY A 64 1.30 6.98 -8.58
CA GLY A 64 0.06 6.25 -8.79
C GLY A 64 -1.07 6.88 -8.00
N LEU A 65 -2.18 7.20 -8.65
CA LEU A 65 -3.38 7.77 -8.07
C LEU A 65 -4.54 6.79 -8.19
N PHE A 66 -5.13 6.43 -7.06
CA PHE A 66 -6.29 5.54 -6.96
C PHE A 66 -7.48 6.30 -6.42
N ALA A 67 -8.66 6.01 -6.94
CA ALA A 67 -9.89 6.36 -6.24
C ALA A 67 -10.30 5.23 -5.30
N VAL A 68 -10.97 5.60 -4.21
CA VAL A 68 -11.67 4.67 -3.32
C VAL A 68 -13.09 5.16 -3.15
N PHE A 69 -14.02 4.30 -3.45
CA PHE A 69 -15.46 4.55 -3.31
C PHE A 69 -16.19 3.25 -2.95
N GLU A 70 -17.42 3.38 -2.51
CA GLU A 70 -18.26 2.25 -2.15
C GLU A 70 -19.34 2.06 -3.23
N THR A 71 -19.51 0.82 -3.67
CA THR A 71 -20.60 0.41 -4.54
C THR A 71 -21.17 -0.90 -4.03
N ASP A 72 -22.50 -0.93 -3.79
CA ASP A 72 -23.21 -2.12 -3.31
C ASP A 72 -22.65 -2.73 -2.02
N GLY A 73 -22.11 -1.91 -1.10
CA GLY A 73 -21.51 -2.33 0.15
C GLY A 73 -20.09 -2.83 0.03
N GLU A 74 -19.48 -2.78 -1.15
CA GLU A 74 -18.10 -3.19 -1.41
C GLU A 74 -17.19 -2.00 -1.69
N LEU A 75 -15.97 -2.08 -1.19
CA LEU A 75 -14.92 -1.08 -1.45
C LEU A 75 -14.30 -1.35 -2.82
N ARG A 76 -14.34 -0.34 -3.69
CA ARG A 76 -13.67 -0.34 -4.99
C ARG A 76 -12.45 0.55 -4.94
N MET A 77 -11.35 0.08 -5.52
CA MET A 77 -10.06 0.81 -5.55
C MET A 77 -9.42 0.73 -6.94
N PRO A 78 -10.00 1.35 -7.98
CA PRO A 78 -9.40 1.40 -9.30
C PRO A 78 -8.22 2.37 -9.36
N LEU A 79 -7.27 2.08 -10.24
CA LEU A 79 -6.22 3.02 -10.63
C LEU A 79 -6.83 4.07 -11.57
N LEU A 80 -6.75 5.34 -11.18
CA LEU A 80 -7.13 6.46 -12.03
C LEU A 80 -6.02 6.83 -13.03
N GLY A 81 -4.77 6.85 -12.54
CA GLY A 81 -3.62 7.18 -13.37
C GLY A 81 -2.30 6.79 -12.69
N LEU A 82 -1.29 6.62 -13.51
CA LEU A 82 0.10 6.43 -13.10
C LEU A 82 0.95 7.32 -13.99
N SER A 83 1.39 8.47 -13.47
CA SER A 83 2.07 9.46 -14.29
C SER A 83 3.48 9.76 -13.80
N PRO A 84 4.44 9.97 -14.72
CA PRO A 84 5.76 10.45 -14.35
C PRO A 84 5.66 11.89 -13.85
N ILE A 85 6.52 12.25 -12.92
CA ILE A 85 6.78 13.64 -12.53
C ILE A 85 8.19 13.99 -12.99
N ASP A 86 8.34 15.18 -13.54
CA ASP A 86 9.63 15.68 -13.97
C ASP A 86 10.61 15.81 -12.79
N GLU A 87 11.89 15.53 -13.06
CA GLU A 87 12.95 15.56 -12.06
C GLU A 87 13.05 16.95 -11.39
N GLY A 88 12.99 16.96 -10.07
CA GLY A 88 13.28 18.12 -9.22
C GLY A 88 12.10 18.75 -8.50
N SER A 89 10.86 18.37 -8.77
CA SER A 89 9.71 19.06 -8.20
C SER A 89 8.63 18.11 -7.65
N GLN A 90 8.90 17.47 -6.50
CA GLN A 90 7.88 16.74 -5.73
C GLN A 90 7.17 17.68 -4.72
N THR A 91 6.80 18.89 -5.17
CA THR A 91 6.08 19.84 -4.32
C THR A 91 4.60 19.50 -4.25
N ALA A 92 3.93 20.01 -3.20
CA ALA A 92 2.50 19.83 -3.04
C ALA A 92 1.71 20.38 -4.24
N ASP A 93 2.12 21.52 -4.81
CA ASP A 93 1.42 22.14 -5.94
C ASP A 93 1.52 21.28 -7.21
N VAL A 94 2.68 20.73 -7.50
CA VAL A 94 2.85 19.83 -8.65
C VAL A 94 1.98 18.58 -8.50
N LEU A 95 1.88 18.02 -7.29
CA LEU A 95 1.04 16.85 -7.04
C LEU A 95 -0.45 17.19 -7.11
N ILE A 96 -0.88 18.35 -6.60
CA ILE A 96 -2.28 18.80 -6.73
C ILE A 96 -2.64 18.99 -8.20
N ASN A 97 -1.82 19.67 -8.98
CA ASN A 97 -2.02 19.84 -10.42
C ASN A 97 -2.09 18.48 -11.14
N LEU A 98 -1.25 17.52 -10.75
CA LEU A 98 -1.32 16.16 -11.29
C LEU A 98 -2.66 15.49 -10.96
N PHE A 99 -3.15 15.64 -9.72
CA PHE A 99 -4.45 15.08 -9.32
C PHE A 99 -5.59 15.74 -10.10
N GLU A 100 -5.57 17.05 -10.27
CA GLU A 100 -6.55 17.81 -11.06
C GLU A 100 -6.58 17.32 -12.51
N ASN A 101 -5.42 17.20 -13.15
CA ASN A 101 -5.32 16.71 -14.53
C ASN A 101 -5.83 15.27 -14.68
N ILE A 102 -5.55 14.39 -13.73
CA ILE A 102 -6.05 13.01 -13.76
C ILE A 102 -7.57 12.99 -13.52
N LEU A 103 -8.09 13.78 -12.58
CA LEU A 103 -9.50 13.82 -12.26
C LEU A 103 -10.34 14.43 -13.41
N ASP A 104 -9.79 15.41 -14.13
CA ASP A 104 -10.43 16.04 -15.29
C ASP A 104 -10.75 15.01 -16.40
N VAL A 105 -9.87 14.01 -16.59
CA VAL A 105 -10.13 12.90 -17.53
C VAL A 105 -11.45 12.16 -17.24
N TYR A 106 -11.88 12.17 -15.98
CA TYR A 106 -13.11 11.51 -15.51
C TYR A 106 -14.25 12.50 -15.21
N ASN A 107 -14.16 13.74 -15.67
CA ASN A 107 -15.10 14.82 -15.35
C ASN A 107 -15.32 14.98 -13.83
N LYS A 108 -14.24 14.84 -13.03
CA LYS A 108 -14.24 14.97 -11.57
C LYS A 108 -13.33 16.14 -11.17
N THR A 109 -13.56 16.66 -9.97
CA THR A 109 -12.77 17.76 -9.40
C THR A 109 -12.24 17.40 -8.03
N THR A 110 -11.21 18.11 -7.58
CA THR A 110 -10.68 17.98 -6.22
C THR A 110 -11.71 18.31 -5.14
N ALA A 111 -12.73 19.13 -5.46
CA ALA A 111 -13.85 19.41 -4.58
C ALA A 111 -14.71 18.17 -4.24
N MET A 112 -14.68 17.14 -5.07
CA MET A 112 -15.37 15.84 -4.84
C MET A 112 -14.57 14.88 -3.97
N VAL A 113 -13.30 15.19 -3.66
CA VAL A 113 -12.44 14.36 -2.83
C VAL A 113 -12.78 14.55 -1.36
N GLY A 114 -13.20 13.49 -0.68
CA GLY A 114 -13.58 13.53 0.74
C GLY A 114 -12.39 13.62 1.68
N PHE A 115 -11.37 12.80 1.45
CA PHE A 115 -10.10 12.78 2.19
C PHE A 115 -9.00 12.10 1.36
N LEU A 116 -7.78 12.20 1.83
CA LEU A 116 -6.61 11.54 1.26
C LEU A 116 -6.14 10.39 2.15
N VAL A 117 -5.53 9.37 1.55
CA VAL A 117 -4.78 8.32 2.26
C VAL A 117 -3.37 8.26 1.69
N GLY A 118 -2.36 8.40 2.53
CA GLY A 118 -0.97 8.41 2.07
C GLY A 118 0.02 8.39 3.23
N ASP A 119 1.30 8.42 2.90
CA ASP A 119 2.35 8.49 3.91
C ASP A 119 2.33 9.82 4.67
N ASN A 120 2.73 9.80 5.94
CA ASN A 120 2.74 10.97 6.82
C ASN A 120 3.96 11.88 6.56
N CYS A 121 4.29 12.17 5.32
CA CYS A 121 5.37 13.09 4.97
C CYS A 121 4.86 14.54 4.88
N SER A 122 5.76 15.51 4.99
CA SER A 122 5.43 16.93 4.95
C SER A 122 4.74 17.37 3.65
N THR A 123 5.13 16.78 2.52
CA THR A 123 4.50 17.06 1.23
C THR A 123 3.02 16.65 1.23
N ASN A 124 2.69 15.43 1.71
CA ASN A 124 1.31 14.96 1.76
C ASN A 124 0.45 15.77 2.75
N GLN A 125 1.03 16.20 3.87
CA GLN A 125 0.37 17.12 4.79
C GLN A 125 0.09 18.48 4.13
N SER A 126 1.04 19.01 3.35
CA SER A 126 0.87 20.26 2.60
C SER A 126 -0.22 20.13 1.52
N ILE A 127 -0.31 18.98 0.82
CA ILE A 127 -1.40 18.71 -0.13
C ILE A 127 -2.75 18.77 0.59
N ALA A 128 -2.91 18.03 1.69
CA ALA A 128 -4.15 17.99 2.45
C ALA A 128 -4.56 19.38 2.96
N MET A 129 -3.60 20.17 3.48
CA MET A 129 -3.86 21.56 3.92
C MET A 129 -4.32 22.45 2.76
N LYS A 130 -3.64 22.40 1.60
CA LYS A 130 -3.99 23.22 0.44
C LYS A 130 -5.34 22.83 -0.17
N MET A 131 -5.67 21.55 -0.19
CA MET A 131 -6.97 21.05 -0.64
C MET A 131 -8.08 21.23 0.41
N GLY A 132 -7.75 21.56 1.66
CA GLY A 132 -8.73 21.72 2.73
C GLY A 132 -9.47 20.43 3.12
N ILE A 133 -8.82 19.26 2.96
CA ILE A 133 -9.42 17.94 3.23
C ILE A 133 -8.55 17.12 4.21
N PRO A 134 -9.15 16.16 4.94
CA PRO A 134 -8.40 15.31 5.86
C PRO A 134 -7.34 14.44 5.15
N LEU A 135 -6.23 14.17 5.84
CA LEU A 135 -5.24 13.15 5.47
C LEU A 135 -5.26 12.03 6.51
N VAL A 136 -5.62 10.84 6.08
CA VAL A 136 -5.45 9.60 6.84
C VAL A 136 -4.05 9.09 6.60
N GLY A 137 -3.25 9.08 7.65
CA GLY A 137 -1.86 8.64 7.57
C GLY A 137 -1.74 7.12 7.45
N CYS A 138 -0.96 6.64 6.48
CA CYS A 138 -0.72 5.22 6.27
C CYS A 138 -0.21 4.54 7.55
N ALA A 139 -1.00 3.64 8.12
CA ALA A 139 -0.65 2.90 9.34
C ALA A 139 0.62 2.05 9.16
N SER A 140 0.85 1.47 7.98
CA SER A 140 2.07 0.73 7.69
C SER A 140 3.31 1.63 7.71
N HIS A 141 3.20 2.87 7.21
CA HIS A 141 4.29 3.85 7.28
C HIS A 141 4.57 4.24 8.74
N ARG A 142 3.54 4.59 9.51
CA ARG A 142 3.66 4.91 10.94
C ARG A 142 4.30 3.78 11.74
N PHE A 143 3.86 2.55 11.50
CA PHE A 143 4.42 1.37 12.16
C PHE A 143 5.89 1.14 11.77
N ASN A 144 6.25 1.33 10.48
CA ASN A 144 7.64 1.24 10.03
C ASN A 144 8.56 2.26 10.75
N LEU A 145 8.09 3.50 10.94
CA LEU A 145 8.83 4.52 11.69
C LEU A 145 8.98 4.15 13.18
N ALA A 146 7.90 3.66 13.79
CA ALA A 146 7.90 3.23 15.19
C ALA A 146 8.89 2.09 15.44
N VAL A 147 8.91 1.08 14.54
CA VAL A 147 9.86 -0.04 14.65
C VAL A 147 11.29 0.43 14.42
N LYS A 148 11.54 1.33 13.46
CA LYS A 148 12.88 1.93 13.28
C LYS A 148 13.36 2.61 14.56
N LYS A 149 12.50 3.39 15.22
CA LYS A 149 12.81 4.03 16.49
C LYS A 149 13.16 3.02 17.59
N TYR A 150 12.39 1.94 17.68
CA TYR A 150 12.68 0.85 18.62
C TYR A 150 14.03 0.18 18.34
N LEU A 151 14.43 0.05 17.06
CA LEU A 151 15.66 -0.63 16.66
C LEU A 151 16.91 0.23 16.81
N GLU A 152 16.83 1.55 16.99
CA GLU A 152 18.00 2.44 17.12
C GLU A 152 19.05 1.94 18.12
N PRO A 153 18.72 1.49 19.35
CA PRO A 153 19.70 0.98 20.31
C PRO A 153 20.36 -0.34 19.86
N HIS A 154 19.76 -1.05 18.92
CA HIS A 154 20.25 -2.33 18.40
C HIS A 154 21.02 -2.19 17.08
N GLU A 155 21.10 -0.98 16.53
CA GLU A 155 21.61 -0.74 15.18
C GLU A 155 23.03 -1.24 14.96
N ARG A 156 23.93 -1.03 15.93
CA ARG A 156 25.31 -1.54 15.87
C ARG A 156 25.36 -3.06 15.73
N LEU A 157 24.56 -3.77 16.54
CA LEU A 157 24.49 -5.23 16.51
C LEU A 157 23.88 -5.75 15.21
N LEU A 158 22.85 -5.05 14.68
CA LEU A 158 22.21 -5.37 13.42
C LEU A 158 23.13 -5.12 12.23
N SER A 159 23.99 -4.09 12.30
CA SER A 159 25.02 -3.84 11.28
C SER A 159 26.07 -4.96 11.25
N GLU A 160 26.58 -5.40 12.40
CA GLU A 160 27.51 -6.52 12.47
C GLU A 160 26.94 -7.80 11.82
N VAL A 161 25.64 -8.09 12.05
CA VAL A 161 24.99 -9.24 11.40
C VAL A 161 24.82 -9.00 9.89
N ASN A 162 24.54 -7.78 9.48
CA ASN A 162 24.43 -7.46 8.06
C ASN A 162 25.78 -7.63 7.34
N ASP A 163 26.87 -7.18 7.96
CA ASP A 163 28.20 -7.29 7.38
C ASP A 163 28.60 -8.75 7.23
N LEU A 164 28.33 -9.58 8.24
CA LEU A 164 28.49 -11.05 8.14
C LEU A 164 27.64 -11.63 6.96
N MET A 165 26.40 -11.22 6.83
CA MET A 165 25.53 -11.70 5.75
C MET A 165 25.98 -11.22 4.37
N VAL A 166 26.59 -10.04 4.27
CA VAL A 166 27.18 -9.51 3.04
C VAL A 166 28.45 -10.30 2.68
N GLU A 167 29.33 -10.57 3.65
CA GLU A 167 30.58 -11.31 3.43
C GLU A 167 30.34 -12.79 3.06
N LEU A 168 29.22 -13.35 3.44
CA LEU A 168 28.82 -14.71 3.01
C LEU A 168 28.31 -14.80 1.56
N ARG A 169 28.15 -13.67 0.84
CA ARG A 169 27.56 -13.65 -0.51
C ARG A 169 28.56 -13.86 -1.67
N PRO A 170 29.83 -13.44 -1.58
CA PRO A 170 30.81 -13.74 -2.61
C PRO A 170 30.85 -15.23 -2.92
N GLU A 171 31.12 -15.57 -4.18
CA GLU A 171 31.00 -16.94 -4.72
C GLU A 171 31.75 -17.97 -3.86
N LYS A 172 33.01 -17.65 -3.43
CA LYS A 172 33.83 -18.53 -2.61
C LYS A 172 33.17 -18.89 -1.29
N ASN A 173 32.76 -17.88 -0.52
CA ASN A 173 32.16 -18.07 0.81
C ASN A 173 30.76 -18.70 0.70
N ARG A 174 30.00 -18.34 -0.35
CA ARG A 174 28.70 -18.94 -0.65
C ARG A 174 28.81 -20.42 -1.00
N ALA A 175 29.80 -20.80 -1.80
CA ALA A 175 30.06 -22.20 -2.16
C ALA A 175 30.45 -23.01 -0.92
N GLU A 176 31.29 -22.44 -0.02
CA GLU A 176 31.64 -23.08 1.24
C GLU A 176 30.42 -23.27 2.14
N LEU A 177 29.58 -22.23 2.34
CA LEU A 177 28.34 -22.32 3.13
C LEU A 177 27.38 -23.38 2.56
N LYS A 178 27.28 -23.49 1.24
CA LYS A 178 26.40 -24.46 0.57
C LYS A 178 26.70 -25.90 0.86
N LYS A 179 27.94 -26.24 1.32
CA LYS A 179 28.26 -27.58 1.76
C LYS A 179 27.51 -28.01 3.02
N TYR A 180 26.96 -27.04 3.77
CA TYR A 180 26.35 -27.27 5.08
C TYR A 180 24.86 -26.91 5.11
N THR A 181 24.39 -26.02 4.23
CA THR A 181 22.99 -25.60 4.16
C THR A 181 22.58 -25.06 2.78
N GLU A 182 21.36 -25.35 2.35
CA GLU A 182 20.76 -24.77 1.14
C GLU A 182 20.29 -23.32 1.35
N LEU A 183 20.31 -22.83 2.58
CA LEU A 183 19.78 -21.51 2.92
C LEU A 183 20.83 -20.43 2.64
N LEU A 184 20.54 -19.56 1.68
CA LEU A 184 21.41 -18.46 1.30
C LEU A 184 21.37 -17.30 2.30
N PRO A 185 22.51 -16.56 2.48
CA PRO A 185 22.56 -15.37 3.33
C PRO A 185 21.64 -14.26 2.81
N VAL A 186 20.97 -13.56 3.73
CA VAL A 186 20.04 -12.46 3.44
C VAL A 186 20.55 -11.19 4.07
N LYS A 187 20.88 -10.17 3.25
CA LYS A 187 21.22 -8.83 3.72
C LYS A 187 19.95 -8.02 3.99
N ARG A 188 20.03 -7.04 4.88
CA ARG A 188 18.93 -6.11 5.10
C ARG A 188 18.88 -4.99 4.04
N ASN A 189 17.69 -4.42 3.89
CA ASN A 189 17.49 -3.14 3.23
C ASN A 189 17.13 -2.10 4.31
N VAL A 190 17.83 -0.98 4.37
CA VAL A 190 17.67 0.04 5.41
C VAL A 190 16.31 0.75 5.34
N THR A 191 15.66 0.75 4.18
CA THR A 191 14.39 1.46 3.98
C THR A 191 13.20 0.80 4.68
N ARG A 192 13.20 -0.54 4.80
CA ARG A 192 12.11 -1.31 5.41
C ARG A 192 12.63 -2.25 6.49
N TRP A 193 12.13 -2.11 7.71
CA TRP A 193 12.54 -2.92 8.86
C TRP A 193 12.26 -4.43 8.66
N SER A 194 11.26 -4.82 7.88
CA SER A 194 10.94 -6.24 7.61
C SER A 194 12.12 -7.02 7.02
N SER A 195 13.02 -6.34 6.31
CA SER A 195 14.27 -6.94 5.83
C SER A 195 15.24 -7.25 6.98
N THR A 196 15.22 -6.45 8.05
CA THR A 196 15.96 -6.72 9.30
C THR A 196 15.43 -7.98 9.98
N PHE A 197 14.10 -8.13 10.07
CA PHE A 197 13.49 -9.37 10.58
C PHE A 197 13.96 -10.59 9.78
N THR A 198 13.88 -10.54 8.46
CA THR A 198 14.29 -11.66 7.59
C THR A 198 15.78 -11.97 7.73
N MET A 199 16.63 -10.95 7.85
CA MET A 199 18.08 -11.11 8.06
C MET A 199 18.37 -11.80 9.41
N VAL A 200 17.79 -11.29 10.51
CA VAL A 200 18.01 -11.85 11.86
C VAL A 200 17.48 -13.29 11.93
N GLN A 201 16.31 -13.55 11.37
CA GLN A 201 15.75 -14.90 11.28
C GLN A 201 16.69 -15.85 10.52
N ARG A 202 17.23 -15.40 9.38
CA ARG A 202 18.16 -16.17 8.58
C ARG A 202 19.44 -16.46 9.36
N TYR A 203 20.03 -15.44 10.01
CA TYR A 203 21.22 -15.59 10.83
C TYR A 203 21.03 -16.64 11.94
N ILE A 204 19.93 -16.54 12.71
CA ILE A 204 19.66 -17.50 13.78
C ILE A 204 19.57 -18.92 13.23
N ARG A 205 18.91 -19.07 12.08
CA ARG A 205 18.64 -20.38 11.46
C ARG A 205 19.88 -21.07 10.93
N ILE A 206 20.84 -20.32 10.35
CA ILE A 206 22.04 -20.90 9.72
C ILE A 206 23.32 -20.67 10.54
N ARG A 207 23.23 -20.16 11.76
CA ARG A 207 24.39 -19.82 12.59
C ARG A 207 25.32 -21.01 12.81
N ALA A 208 24.80 -22.21 13.02
CA ALA A 208 25.58 -23.41 13.21
C ALA A 208 26.42 -23.76 11.95
N ASP A 209 25.88 -23.47 10.77
CA ASP A 209 26.55 -23.73 9.50
C ASP A 209 27.54 -22.62 9.16
N ILE A 210 27.23 -21.36 9.49
CA ILE A 210 28.15 -20.22 9.32
C ILE A 210 29.45 -20.45 10.09
N LYS A 211 29.39 -21.04 11.28
CA LYS A 211 30.59 -21.37 12.10
C LYS A 211 31.59 -22.35 11.45
N LYS A 212 31.17 -23.01 10.38
CA LYS A 212 32.01 -23.93 9.61
C LYS A 212 32.70 -23.24 8.42
N VAL A 213 32.40 -21.95 8.18
CA VAL A 213 32.98 -21.14 7.10
C VAL A 213 34.11 -20.31 7.70
N GLU A 214 35.34 -20.75 7.57
CA GLU A 214 36.53 -20.14 8.16
C GLU A 214 36.70 -18.67 7.80
N ALA A 215 36.43 -18.31 6.54
CA ALA A 215 36.61 -16.95 6.02
C ALA A 215 35.75 -15.85 6.72
N VAL A 216 34.76 -16.22 7.54
CA VAL A 216 33.89 -15.28 8.25
C VAL A 216 33.90 -15.49 9.77
N GLU A 217 34.81 -16.29 10.30
CA GLU A 217 34.85 -16.63 11.72
C GLU A 217 34.89 -15.38 12.62
N ASP A 218 35.72 -14.40 12.29
CA ASP A 218 35.91 -13.16 13.03
C ASP A 218 34.66 -12.25 13.01
N LEU A 219 33.77 -12.43 12.04
CA LEU A 219 32.55 -11.67 11.92
C LEU A 219 31.36 -12.28 12.68
N ILE A 220 31.53 -13.51 13.19
CA ILE A 220 30.44 -14.20 13.89
C ILE A 220 30.17 -13.55 15.24
N PRO A 221 28.96 -13.05 15.51
CA PRO A 221 28.61 -12.47 16.80
C PRO A 221 28.89 -13.41 17.96
N THR A 222 29.59 -12.89 18.99
CA THR A 222 29.91 -13.64 20.21
C THR A 222 28.66 -14.23 20.86
N GLY A 223 28.85 -15.21 21.78
CA GLY A 223 27.72 -15.82 22.47
C GLY A 223 26.81 -14.82 23.20
N ALA A 224 27.37 -13.75 23.77
CA ALA A 224 26.62 -12.68 24.42
C ALA A 224 25.80 -11.88 23.39
N LYS A 225 26.40 -11.49 22.26
CA LYS A 225 25.70 -10.80 21.16
C LYS A 225 24.62 -11.68 20.55
N HIS A 226 24.89 -12.96 20.37
CA HIS A 226 23.90 -13.92 19.87
C HIS A 226 22.67 -14.02 20.78
N ARG A 227 22.85 -14.10 22.12
CA ARG A 227 21.71 -14.10 23.06
C ARG A 227 20.87 -12.84 22.95
N LYS A 228 21.50 -11.66 22.77
CA LYS A 228 20.78 -10.39 22.51
C LYS A 228 19.99 -10.44 21.22
N LEU A 229 20.55 -11.03 20.14
CA LEU A 229 19.84 -11.19 18.87
C LEU A 229 18.65 -12.12 18.98
N VAL A 230 18.76 -13.21 19.73
CA VAL A 230 17.63 -14.14 19.98
C VAL A 230 16.53 -13.44 20.77
N ALA A 231 16.87 -12.69 21.81
CA ALA A 231 15.89 -11.91 22.57
C ALA A 231 15.20 -10.84 21.68
N LEU A 232 15.98 -10.10 20.87
CA LEU A 232 15.45 -9.14 19.92
C LEU A 232 14.51 -9.81 18.90
N PHE A 233 14.83 -11.00 18.45
CA PHE A 233 14.04 -11.73 17.47
C PHE A 233 12.62 -12.03 17.97
N GLU A 234 12.41 -12.28 19.27
CA GLU A 234 11.07 -12.45 19.82
C GLU A 234 10.20 -11.19 19.70
N HIS A 235 10.79 -10.00 19.87
CA HIS A 235 10.09 -8.74 19.60
C HIS A 235 9.82 -8.57 18.11
N LEU A 236 10.79 -8.86 17.25
CA LEU A 236 10.63 -8.76 15.80
C LEU A 236 9.51 -9.67 15.26
N LYS A 237 9.28 -10.85 15.87
CA LYS A 237 8.13 -11.72 15.52
C LYS A 237 6.79 -11.03 15.77
N LYS A 238 6.64 -10.33 16.91
CA LYS A 238 5.44 -9.55 17.22
C LYS A 238 5.22 -8.45 16.18
N PHE A 239 6.30 -7.73 15.82
CA PHE A 239 6.23 -6.68 14.82
C PHE A 239 5.85 -7.20 13.44
N GLU A 240 6.39 -8.35 13.04
CA GLU A 240 6.05 -9.01 11.78
C GLU A 240 4.58 -9.46 11.74
N SER A 241 4.03 -9.91 12.86
CA SER A 241 2.61 -10.25 12.98
C SER A 241 1.71 -9.03 12.70
N VAL A 242 2.03 -7.87 13.31
CA VAL A 242 1.29 -6.62 13.05
C VAL A 242 1.44 -6.18 11.60
N CYS A 243 2.65 -6.24 11.03
CA CYS A 243 2.84 -5.92 9.61
C CYS A 243 1.97 -6.77 8.68
N LYS A 244 1.88 -8.06 8.95
CA LYS A 244 1.00 -8.96 8.19
C LYS A 244 -0.47 -8.57 8.33
N ARG A 245 -0.90 -8.22 9.55
CA ARG A 245 -2.28 -7.77 9.78
C ARG A 245 -2.56 -6.45 9.06
N LEU A 246 -1.65 -5.48 9.10
CA LEU A 246 -1.77 -4.20 8.36
C LEU A 246 -1.81 -4.37 6.83
N GLN A 247 -1.36 -5.52 6.31
CA GLN A 247 -1.43 -5.86 4.89
C GLN A 247 -2.71 -6.61 4.50
N CYS A 248 -3.51 -7.01 5.46
CA CYS A 248 -4.78 -7.67 5.23
C CYS A 248 -5.83 -6.65 4.77
N GLU A 249 -6.54 -6.94 3.69
CA GLU A 249 -7.57 -6.06 3.10
C GLU A 249 -8.79 -5.84 4.02
N ARG A 250 -9.02 -6.76 4.95
CA ARG A 250 -10.14 -6.68 5.90
C ARG A 250 -9.84 -5.87 7.16
N THR A 251 -8.59 -5.40 7.33
CA THR A 251 -8.21 -4.59 8.50
C THR A 251 -8.79 -3.20 8.37
N ASP A 252 -9.55 -2.75 9.36
CA ASP A 252 -10.11 -1.41 9.43
C ASP A 252 -9.34 -0.49 10.39
N MET A 253 -9.75 0.78 10.46
CA MET A 253 -9.12 1.80 11.31
C MET A 253 -9.26 1.50 12.81
N ALA A 254 -10.35 0.86 13.24
CA ALA A 254 -10.57 0.52 14.65
C ALA A 254 -9.64 -0.61 15.10
N GLU A 255 -9.48 -1.66 14.28
CA GLU A 255 -8.50 -2.72 14.54
C GLU A 255 -7.07 -2.17 14.61
N VAL A 256 -6.71 -1.26 13.69
CA VAL A 256 -5.40 -0.60 13.71
C VAL A 256 -5.20 0.16 15.01
N ARG A 257 -6.24 0.88 15.49
CA ARG A 257 -6.16 1.63 16.74
C ARG A 257 -5.91 0.71 17.93
N VAL A 258 -6.65 -0.39 18.03
CA VAL A 258 -6.48 -1.40 19.10
C VAL A 258 -5.05 -1.97 19.10
N MET A 259 -4.52 -2.34 17.92
CA MET A 259 -3.15 -2.84 17.80
C MET A 259 -2.13 -1.78 18.23
N PHE A 260 -2.28 -0.54 17.78
CA PHE A 260 -1.34 0.54 18.10
C PHE A 260 -1.36 0.88 19.59
N ASP A 261 -2.54 0.91 20.22
CA ASP A 261 -2.65 1.18 21.66
C ASP A 261 -1.99 0.08 22.49
N ALA A 262 -2.16 -1.20 22.11
CA ALA A 262 -1.49 -2.33 22.74
C ALA A 262 0.05 -2.21 22.59
N PHE A 263 0.52 -1.82 21.41
CA PHE A 263 1.97 -1.62 21.16
C PHE A 263 2.55 -0.44 21.93
N VAL A 264 1.84 0.68 22.03
CA VAL A 264 2.29 1.83 22.84
C VAL A 264 2.41 1.46 24.31
N LYS A 265 1.50 0.61 24.82
CA LYS A 265 1.55 0.12 26.20
C LYS A 265 2.76 -0.80 26.44
N GLU A 266 3.08 -1.69 25.51
CA GLU A 266 4.20 -2.62 25.62
C GLU A 266 5.56 -1.97 25.24
N TYR A 267 5.54 -1.05 24.27
CA TYR A 267 6.72 -0.36 23.72
C TYR A 267 6.53 1.17 23.76
N PRO A 268 6.68 1.83 24.94
CA PRO A 268 6.43 3.27 25.07
C PRO A 268 7.25 4.15 24.11
N VAL A 269 8.44 3.72 23.68
CA VAL A 269 9.30 4.42 22.70
C VAL A 269 8.62 4.58 21.33
N MET A 270 7.63 3.77 21.01
CA MET A 270 6.86 3.85 19.76
C MET A 270 5.72 4.88 19.80
N ALA A 271 5.46 5.49 20.95
CA ALA A 271 4.32 6.39 21.18
C ALA A 271 4.29 7.58 20.22
N ASP A 272 5.48 8.15 19.88
CA ASP A 272 5.61 9.32 19.00
C ASP A 272 5.08 9.06 17.57
N HIS A 273 4.93 7.80 17.18
CA HIS A 273 4.42 7.41 15.87
C HIS A 273 3.04 6.74 15.93
N LEU A 274 2.69 6.06 17.05
CA LEU A 274 1.52 5.20 17.10
C LEU A 274 0.32 5.81 17.83
N LYS A 275 0.49 6.75 18.76
CA LYS A 275 -0.64 7.41 19.44
C LYS A 275 -1.53 8.15 18.46
N SER A 276 -2.84 8.18 18.71
CA SER A 276 -3.81 8.95 17.92
C SER A 276 -3.53 10.46 17.95
N THR A 277 -2.88 10.94 19.02
CA THR A 277 -2.52 12.35 19.24
C THR A 277 -1.06 12.66 18.91
N SER A 278 -0.32 11.73 18.30
CA SER A 278 1.08 11.96 17.94
C SER A 278 1.19 13.02 16.85
N LYS A 279 2.28 13.81 16.87
CA LYS A 279 2.51 14.92 15.93
C LYS A 279 2.51 14.50 14.45
N ILE A 280 2.76 13.21 14.18
CA ILE A 280 2.73 12.67 12.82
C ILE A 280 1.30 12.57 12.25
N VAL A 281 0.26 12.56 13.11
CA VAL A 281 -1.14 12.50 12.68
C VAL A 281 -1.60 13.89 12.26
N HIS A 282 -1.95 14.06 11.00
CA HIS A 282 -2.33 15.35 10.44
C HIS A 282 -3.73 15.80 10.88
N THR A 283 -4.71 14.90 10.86
CA THR A 283 -6.12 15.19 11.20
C THR A 283 -6.63 14.27 12.31
N PRO A 284 -6.18 14.47 13.58
CA PRO A 284 -6.51 13.56 14.69
C PRO A 284 -8.02 13.42 14.93
N ALA A 285 -8.78 14.52 14.84
CA ALA A 285 -10.23 14.50 15.05
C ALA A 285 -10.94 13.64 13.99
N PHE A 286 -10.51 13.71 12.72
CA PHE A 286 -11.06 12.89 11.66
C PHE A 286 -10.73 11.41 11.86
N GLU A 287 -9.45 11.05 12.05
CA GLU A 287 -9.05 9.65 12.26
C GLU A 287 -9.74 9.04 13.48
N THR A 288 -9.84 9.79 14.61
CA THR A 288 -10.51 9.31 15.83
C THR A 288 -12.03 9.21 15.61
N GLY A 289 -12.63 10.17 14.91
CA GLY A 289 -14.04 10.13 14.55
C GLY A 289 -14.38 8.91 13.70
N VAL A 290 -13.57 8.58 12.69
CA VAL A 290 -13.71 7.35 11.87
C VAL A 290 -13.68 6.10 12.74
N VAL A 291 -12.70 5.99 13.65
CA VAL A 291 -12.61 4.85 14.58
C VAL A 291 -13.88 4.72 15.42
N LYS A 292 -14.39 5.82 15.97
CA LYS A 292 -15.60 5.83 16.80
C LYS A 292 -16.87 5.49 15.99
N VAL A 293 -16.95 5.91 14.74
CA VAL A 293 -18.08 5.51 13.84
C VAL A 293 -18.05 4.01 13.58
N ILE A 294 -16.86 3.42 13.41
CA ILE A 294 -16.70 1.97 13.24
C ILE A 294 -17.13 1.23 14.52
N ASP A 295 -16.65 1.68 15.69
CA ASP A 295 -16.92 1.07 16.99
C ASP A 295 -18.33 1.39 17.57
N GLY A 296 -19.08 2.28 16.94
CA GLY A 296 -20.37 2.76 17.47
C GLY A 296 -20.26 3.62 18.74
N SER A 297 -19.12 4.27 18.95
CA SER A 297 -18.86 5.15 20.11
C SER A 297 -19.36 6.57 19.88
N VAL A 298 -19.63 7.31 20.98
CA VAL A 298 -20.08 8.71 20.92
C VAL A 298 -18.96 9.62 20.42
N LEU A 299 -19.27 10.46 19.44
CA LEU A 299 -18.37 11.46 18.88
C LEU A 299 -18.29 12.71 19.80
N SER A 300 -17.16 13.37 19.81
CA SER A 300 -17.02 14.74 20.34
C SER A 300 -17.43 15.76 19.26
N SER A 301 -17.72 16.99 19.66
CA SER A 301 -18.11 18.06 18.72
C SER A 301 -17.03 18.30 17.63
N ALA A 302 -15.74 18.15 17.96
CA ALA A 302 -14.66 18.28 16.99
C ALA A 302 -14.63 17.12 15.98
N GLU A 303 -14.93 15.91 16.41
CA GLU A 303 -15.01 14.73 15.56
C GLU A 303 -16.27 14.81 14.65
N GLU A 304 -17.42 15.24 15.19
CA GLU A 304 -18.62 15.49 14.41
C GLU A 304 -18.37 16.55 13.32
N ALA A 305 -17.75 17.67 13.68
CA ALA A 305 -17.39 18.73 12.74
C ALA A 305 -16.49 18.20 11.61
N SER A 306 -15.52 17.34 11.95
CA SER A 306 -14.60 16.74 10.97
C SER A 306 -15.25 15.73 10.02
N LEU A 307 -16.35 15.12 10.45
CA LEU A 307 -17.13 14.13 9.68
C LEU A 307 -18.36 14.72 9.00
N LYS A 308 -18.66 15.99 9.21
CA LYS A 308 -19.88 16.65 8.71
C LYS A 308 -20.14 16.45 7.22
N ARG A 309 -19.10 16.47 6.42
CA ARG A 309 -19.18 16.27 4.95
C ARG A 309 -19.71 14.87 4.56
N PHE A 310 -19.63 13.92 5.46
CA PHE A 310 -20.03 12.53 5.25
C PHE A 310 -21.38 12.19 5.89
N GLU A 311 -22.06 13.16 6.48
CA GLU A 311 -23.40 12.97 7.01
C GLU A 311 -24.38 12.68 5.86
N VAL A 312 -25.19 11.65 6.04
CA VAL A 312 -26.31 11.33 5.13
C VAL A 312 -27.62 11.63 5.82
N THR A 313 -28.42 12.48 5.24
CA THR A 313 -29.82 12.65 5.63
C THR A 313 -30.53 11.32 5.42
N GLN A 314 -31.20 10.79 6.45
CA GLN A 314 -31.92 9.50 6.35
C GLN A 314 -32.98 9.56 5.26
N ALA A 315 -32.65 9.07 4.07
CA ALA A 315 -33.63 8.56 3.13
C ALA A 315 -33.71 7.05 3.40
N THR A 316 -34.86 6.62 3.93
CA THR A 316 -35.34 5.26 4.19
C THR A 316 -34.41 4.10 3.74
N GLY A 317 -33.85 3.44 4.75
CA GLY A 317 -32.76 2.48 4.61
C GLY A 317 -33.09 1.19 3.91
N LYS A 318 -32.18 0.75 3.05
CA LYS A 318 -31.92 -0.66 2.83
C LYS A 318 -31.02 -1.16 3.96
N LYS A 319 -31.50 -2.14 4.75
CA LYS A 319 -30.68 -2.87 5.72
C LYS A 319 -29.49 -3.48 5.01
N LEU A 320 -28.26 -3.11 5.42
CA LEU A 320 -27.06 -3.84 5.09
C LEU A 320 -27.23 -5.30 5.57
N LYS A 321 -26.95 -6.27 4.70
CA LYS A 321 -26.87 -7.69 5.09
C LYS A 321 -25.84 -7.82 6.21
N GLU A 322 -26.26 -8.36 7.36
CA GLU A 322 -25.37 -8.76 8.42
C GLU A 322 -24.34 -9.77 7.86
N ARG A 323 -23.06 -9.45 7.97
CA ARG A 323 -21.98 -10.38 7.68
C ARG A 323 -21.95 -11.43 8.76
N GLU A 324 -21.85 -12.71 8.40
CA GLU A 324 -21.53 -13.79 9.34
C GLU A 324 -20.22 -13.48 10.06
N ASP A 325 -20.32 -13.30 11.38
CA ASP A 325 -19.18 -13.02 12.23
C ASP A 325 -18.33 -14.28 12.41
N ASP A 326 -17.10 -14.25 12.00
CA ASP A 326 -16.07 -15.22 12.33
C ASP A 326 -15.75 -15.15 13.84
N TYR A 327 -15.38 -16.29 14.45
CA TYR A 327 -15.06 -16.45 15.86
C TYR A 327 -14.02 -15.42 16.38
N THR A 328 -13.07 -15.05 15.57
CA THR A 328 -12.08 -13.98 15.87
C THR A 328 -12.71 -12.59 15.99
N SER A 329 -13.72 -12.30 15.19
CA SER A 329 -14.49 -11.05 15.26
C SER A 329 -15.31 -10.97 16.55
N LEU A 330 -15.81 -12.11 17.04
CA LEU A 330 -16.51 -12.20 18.32
C LEU A 330 -15.59 -12.00 19.53
N LEU A 331 -14.34 -12.48 19.46
CA LEU A 331 -13.33 -12.28 20.53
C LEU A 331 -12.89 -10.82 20.65
N VAL A 332 -12.72 -10.11 19.54
CA VAL A 332 -12.40 -8.67 19.54
C VAL A 332 -13.56 -7.86 20.13
N ARG A 333 -14.81 -8.24 19.85
CA ARG A 333 -16.01 -7.61 20.43
C ARG A 333 -16.23 -7.95 21.92
N SER A 334 -15.83 -9.12 22.40
CA SER A 334 -16.05 -9.54 23.78
C SER A 334 -15.13 -8.89 24.81
N GLY A 335 -14.01 -8.28 24.37
CA GLY A 335 -13.10 -7.51 25.23
C GLY A 335 -13.59 -6.08 25.55
N GLY A 336 -14.63 -5.59 24.89
CA GLY A 336 -15.25 -4.29 25.13
C GLY A 336 -16.50 -4.37 25.97
N LYS A 337 -16.52 -3.73 27.14
CA LYS A 337 -17.71 -3.58 27.97
C LYS A 337 -18.88 -3.10 27.11
N LYS A 338 -20.04 -3.81 27.13
CA LYS A 338 -21.33 -3.36 26.60
C LYS A 338 -21.57 -1.91 27.04
N ARG A 339 -21.44 -0.94 26.18
CA ARG A 339 -21.89 0.43 26.41
C ARG A 339 -23.30 0.58 25.87
N ILE A 340 -24.16 1.08 26.73
CA ILE A 340 -25.54 1.46 26.47
C ILE A 340 -25.54 2.49 25.33
N HIS A 341 -26.27 2.19 24.27
CA HIS A 341 -26.47 3.11 23.13
C HIS A 341 -27.15 4.40 23.61
N SER A 342 -26.39 5.49 23.66
CA SER A 342 -26.93 6.84 23.50
C SER A 342 -26.82 7.17 22.02
N ALA A 343 -27.97 7.27 21.36
CA ALA A 343 -28.05 7.43 19.92
C ALA A 343 -27.47 8.79 19.49
N SER A 344 -26.36 8.80 18.81
CA SER A 344 -26.04 9.86 17.86
C SER A 344 -27.03 9.71 16.69
N THR A 345 -27.88 10.71 16.47
CA THR A 345 -28.90 10.73 15.41
C THR A 345 -28.33 10.91 14.01
N ALA A 346 -27.04 11.16 13.88
CA ALA A 346 -26.36 11.34 12.58
C ALA A 346 -25.96 9.98 11.97
N SER A 347 -26.38 9.76 10.73
CA SER A 347 -25.93 8.64 9.91
C SER A 347 -24.81 9.11 8.98
N TYR A 348 -23.73 8.32 8.86
CA TYR A 348 -22.59 8.63 8.01
C TYR A 348 -22.56 7.73 6.79
N ALA A 349 -22.04 8.26 5.67
CA ALA A 349 -21.82 7.49 4.44
C ALA A 349 -21.02 6.21 4.73
N PRO A 350 -21.35 5.06 4.09
CA PRO A 350 -20.62 3.80 4.28
C PRO A 350 -19.11 3.93 4.08
N LEU A 351 -18.69 4.83 3.21
CA LEU A 351 -17.28 5.15 2.93
C LEU A 351 -16.49 5.51 4.20
N VAL A 352 -17.09 6.13 5.22
CA VAL A 352 -16.44 6.44 6.50
C VAL A 352 -16.04 5.17 7.25
N ARG A 353 -16.84 4.11 7.19
CA ARG A 353 -16.53 2.82 7.81
C ARG A 353 -15.52 1.99 7.03
N LEU A 354 -15.36 2.30 5.75
CA LEU A 354 -14.52 1.59 4.80
C LEU A 354 -13.18 2.33 4.53
N VAL A 355 -12.84 3.32 5.35
CA VAL A 355 -11.56 4.07 5.23
C VAL A 355 -10.38 3.10 5.24
N PRO A 356 -9.58 3.05 4.16
CA PRO A 356 -8.40 2.20 4.15
C PRO A 356 -7.36 2.71 5.14
N PRO A 357 -6.91 1.89 6.10
CA PRO A 357 -5.92 2.33 7.09
C PRO A 357 -4.51 2.44 6.50
N THR A 358 -4.29 1.95 5.28
CA THR A 358 -2.98 1.91 4.64
C THR A 358 -3.04 2.22 3.16
N SER A 359 -1.95 2.77 2.62
CA SER A 359 -1.71 2.91 1.17
C SER A 359 -1.03 1.69 0.54
N ASN A 360 -1.02 0.54 1.21
CA ASN A 360 -0.30 -0.68 0.76
C ASN A 360 -0.74 -1.18 -0.62
N THR A 361 -1.98 -0.92 -1.03
CA THR A 361 -2.50 -1.29 -2.36
C THR A 361 -1.68 -0.63 -3.45
N VAL A 362 -1.37 0.67 -3.31
CA VAL A 362 -0.51 1.40 -4.26
C VAL A 362 0.90 0.82 -4.26
N GLY A 363 1.47 0.57 -3.08
CA GLY A 363 2.81 -0.05 -2.95
C GLY A 363 2.89 -1.44 -3.61
N ARG A 364 1.82 -2.24 -3.56
CA ARG A 364 1.74 -3.55 -4.26
C ARG A 364 1.79 -3.39 -5.78
N ILE A 365 1.17 -2.35 -6.32
CA ILE A 365 1.19 -2.09 -7.76
C ILE A 365 2.58 -1.77 -8.25
N PHE A 366 3.40 -1.05 -7.51
CA PHE A 366 4.80 -0.83 -7.90
C PHE A 366 5.60 -2.14 -8.01
N SER A 367 5.20 -3.18 -7.27
CA SER A 367 5.76 -4.53 -7.47
C SER A 367 5.34 -5.15 -8.80
N LEU A 368 4.10 -4.93 -9.25
CA LEU A 368 3.64 -5.31 -10.59
C LEU A 368 4.31 -4.46 -11.68
N CYS A 369 4.50 -3.16 -11.43
CA CYS A 369 5.21 -2.24 -12.31
C CYS A 369 6.65 -2.69 -12.60
N LYS A 370 7.35 -3.23 -11.59
CA LYS A 370 8.70 -3.82 -11.78
C LYS A 370 8.72 -5.00 -12.75
N LEU A 371 7.62 -5.76 -12.87
CA LEU A 371 7.50 -6.84 -13.85
C LEU A 371 7.28 -6.32 -15.27
N VAL A 372 6.78 -5.10 -15.42
CA VAL A 372 6.62 -4.42 -16.71
C VAL A 372 7.90 -3.70 -17.11
N LEU A 373 8.47 -2.88 -16.19
CA LEU A 373 9.74 -2.17 -16.37
C LEU A 373 10.93 -3.03 -15.93
N THR A 374 11.18 -4.12 -16.65
CA THR A 374 12.40 -4.91 -16.46
C THR A 374 13.62 -4.14 -16.95
N PRO A 375 14.87 -4.53 -16.57
CA PRO A 375 16.08 -3.91 -17.10
C PRO A 375 16.12 -3.81 -18.63
N GLN A 376 15.57 -4.82 -19.32
CA GLN A 376 15.49 -4.87 -20.78
C GLN A 376 14.43 -3.93 -21.37
N ARG A 377 13.48 -3.45 -20.55
CA ARG A 377 12.38 -2.57 -20.96
C ARG A 377 12.46 -1.15 -20.41
N ARG A 378 13.62 -0.75 -19.88
CA ARG A 378 13.83 0.60 -19.31
C ARG A 378 13.64 1.73 -20.32
N ALA A 379 13.84 1.45 -21.61
CA ALA A 379 13.61 2.39 -22.72
C ALA A 379 12.12 2.47 -23.15
N MET A 380 11.19 1.83 -22.42
CA MET A 380 9.76 1.95 -22.71
C MET A 380 9.31 3.39 -22.47
N LEU A 381 8.60 3.97 -23.46
CA LEU A 381 8.02 5.31 -23.30
C LEU A 381 7.04 5.33 -22.13
N PRO A 382 7.05 6.38 -21.28
CA PRO A 382 6.15 6.51 -20.14
C PRO A 382 4.69 6.22 -20.48
N VAL A 383 4.16 6.79 -21.55
CA VAL A 383 2.78 6.58 -22.01
C VAL A 383 2.43 5.11 -22.24
N ASN A 384 3.35 4.32 -22.79
CA ASN A 384 3.10 2.88 -22.98
C ASN A 384 3.11 2.13 -21.64
N PHE A 385 3.97 2.56 -20.72
CA PHE A 385 4.05 1.99 -19.38
C PHE A 385 2.79 2.29 -18.55
N GLU A 386 2.34 3.54 -18.57
CA GLU A 386 1.09 3.97 -17.93
C GLU A 386 -0.09 3.15 -18.43
N GLN A 387 -0.24 3.05 -19.76
CA GLN A 387 -1.33 2.32 -20.40
C GLN A 387 -1.32 0.83 -20.03
N LEU A 388 -0.15 0.17 -20.10
CA LEU A 388 -0.02 -1.23 -19.71
C LEU A 388 -0.36 -1.47 -18.23
N THR A 389 0.07 -0.56 -17.37
CA THR A 389 -0.21 -0.62 -15.94
C THR A 389 -1.69 -0.39 -15.67
N PHE A 390 -2.32 0.60 -16.31
CA PHE A 390 -3.74 0.90 -16.19
C PHE A 390 -4.60 -0.31 -16.55
N HIS A 391 -4.34 -0.96 -17.69
CA HIS A 391 -5.07 -2.17 -18.10
C HIS A 391 -4.87 -3.33 -17.13
N ARG A 392 -3.65 -3.50 -16.64
CA ARG A 392 -3.35 -4.62 -15.74
C ARG A 392 -4.01 -4.46 -14.38
N VAL A 393 -4.01 -3.25 -13.85
CA VAL A 393 -4.57 -2.94 -12.54
C VAL A 393 -6.10 -2.99 -12.58
N ASN A 394 -6.69 -2.38 -13.61
CA ASN A 394 -8.13 -2.34 -13.79
C ASN A 394 -8.67 -3.57 -14.57
N ARG A 395 -7.97 -4.71 -14.50
CA ARG A 395 -8.30 -5.92 -15.29
C ARG A 395 -9.70 -6.45 -15.02
N SER A 396 -10.25 -6.25 -13.85
CA SER A 396 -11.62 -6.63 -13.50
C SER A 396 -12.70 -5.82 -14.22
N MET A 397 -12.35 -4.65 -14.76
CA MET A 397 -13.29 -3.74 -15.43
C MET A 397 -13.41 -3.97 -16.94
N TRP A 398 -12.66 -4.89 -17.51
CA TRP A 398 -12.73 -5.22 -18.93
C TRP A 398 -12.50 -6.70 -19.20
N ASN A 399 -13.01 -7.20 -20.33
CA ASN A 399 -12.96 -8.58 -20.73
C ASN A 399 -12.92 -8.72 -22.26
N VAL A 400 -12.96 -9.94 -22.76
CA VAL A 400 -12.95 -10.23 -24.22
C VAL A 400 -14.13 -9.56 -24.94
N GLY A 401 -15.28 -9.42 -24.28
CA GLY A 401 -16.44 -8.70 -24.84
C GLY A 401 -16.15 -7.20 -25.01
N THR A 402 -15.43 -6.58 -24.07
CA THR A 402 -14.97 -5.19 -24.18
C THR A 402 -14.01 -5.04 -25.36
N GLU A 403 -13.06 -5.94 -25.52
CA GLU A 403 -12.14 -5.96 -26.68
C GLU A 403 -12.88 -6.09 -28.00
N ALA A 404 -13.82 -7.05 -28.10
CA ALA A 404 -14.62 -7.27 -29.30
C ALA A 404 -15.44 -6.04 -29.67
N SER A 405 -16.05 -5.37 -28.68
CA SER A 405 -16.85 -4.17 -28.93
C SER A 405 -16.00 -2.96 -29.39
N VAL A 406 -14.75 -2.82 -28.91
CA VAL A 406 -13.79 -1.83 -29.40
C VAL A 406 -13.36 -2.14 -30.81
N ALA A 407 -13.12 -3.43 -31.14
CA ALA A 407 -12.75 -3.87 -32.48
C ALA A 407 -13.89 -3.68 -33.49
N ALA A 408 -15.15 -3.94 -33.08
CA ALA A 408 -16.34 -3.81 -33.93
C ALA A 408 -16.70 -2.33 -34.22
N GLY A 409 -16.41 -1.41 -33.30
CA GLY A 409 -16.64 0.05 -33.47
C GLY A 409 -15.78 0.71 -34.57
N LYS A 410 -14.98 -0.07 -35.32
CA LYS A 410 -14.21 0.40 -36.50
C LYS A 410 -15.04 0.56 -37.78
N GLY A 411 -16.34 0.35 -37.71
CA GLY A 411 -17.22 0.40 -38.89
C GLY A 411 -18.18 1.60 -38.95
N ARG A 412 -17.95 2.66 -38.13
CA ARG A 412 -18.75 3.91 -38.23
C ARG A 412 -17.84 5.12 -38.23
#